data_6f769cc81a3ef6b136ff570cad3d7281
#
_entry.id   6f769cc81a3ef6b136ff570cad3d7281
#
_cell.length_a   1.000
_cell.length_b   1.000
_cell.length_c   1.000
_cell.angle_alpha   90.00
_cell.angle_beta   90.00
_cell.angle_gamma   90.00
#
_symmetry.space_group_name_H-M   'P 1'
#
loop_
_entity.id
_entity.type
_entity.pdbx_description
1 polymer ?
#
loop_
_entity_poly.entity_id
_entity_poly.type
_entity_poly.pdbx_seq_one_letter_code
_entity_poly.pdbx_strand_id
1 'polypeptide(L)'
;MSILRVNNLEKKFGDNLVLRDINMEVEKGEVVTIIGSSGSGKSTLLRCLNLLEEPTSGEIYYKDENILDHSYDQRTYRSHVGMVFQNFNLFNNKNILENCMIGQEKVLGKSKEEAKATALKYLESVGMAQYINAKPSQISGGQKQRVAIARALCMDPDVLLFDEPTSALDPETVGEVLDVMTSLAKSGMTMVVVTHEMDFARDVSDRVLFMDKGIILESNSPREMFENPKHERTQEFLRRFLTN
;
A
#
# COMPACT_ATOMS: atom_id res chain seq x y z
N MET A 1 14.35 11.02 8.12
CA MET A 1 15.28 10.20 7.29
C MET A 1 14.43 9.40 6.32
N SER A 2 14.62 9.65 5.04
CA SER A 2 13.81 9.01 3.98
C SER A 2 14.03 7.49 3.99
N ILE A 3 12.94 6.72 4.01
CA ILE A 3 12.99 5.26 3.96
C ILE A 3 12.85 4.76 2.53
N LEU A 4 12.10 5.49 1.70
CA LEU A 4 11.98 5.28 0.25
C LEU A 4 12.23 6.60 -0.47
N ARG A 5 13.01 6.56 -1.55
CA ARG A 5 13.23 7.71 -2.43
C ARG A 5 13.20 7.23 -3.88
N VAL A 6 12.51 7.98 -4.71
CA VAL A 6 12.32 7.72 -6.13
C VAL A 6 12.83 8.92 -6.92
N ASN A 7 13.72 8.68 -7.87
CA ASN A 7 14.32 9.72 -8.71
C ASN A 7 14.06 9.40 -10.19
N ASN A 8 13.42 10.34 -10.88
CA ASN A 8 13.19 10.33 -12.33
C ASN A 8 12.64 8.99 -12.86
N LEU A 9 11.73 8.37 -12.10
CA LEU A 9 11.19 7.05 -12.42
C LEU A 9 10.27 7.11 -13.64
N GLU A 10 10.53 6.26 -14.61
CA GLU A 10 9.68 6.06 -15.77
C GLU A 10 9.23 4.60 -15.91
N LYS A 11 8.02 4.40 -16.41
CA LYS A 11 7.52 3.08 -16.80
C LYS A 11 6.79 3.14 -18.11
N LYS A 12 7.22 2.31 -19.06
CA LYS A 12 6.56 2.07 -20.34
C LYS A 12 6.02 0.65 -20.42
N PHE A 13 4.88 0.48 -21.08
CA PHE A 13 4.34 -0.80 -21.54
C PHE A 13 4.24 -0.74 -23.08
N GLY A 14 5.16 -1.38 -23.78
CA GLY A 14 5.35 -1.15 -25.20
C GLY A 14 5.65 0.33 -25.46
N ASP A 15 4.88 0.97 -26.33
CA ASP A 15 5.03 2.41 -26.66
C ASP A 15 4.29 3.34 -25.69
N ASN A 16 3.50 2.79 -24.76
CA ASN A 16 2.71 3.59 -23.83
C ASN A 16 3.53 3.98 -22.59
N LEU A 17 3.86 5.26 -22.45
CA LEU A 17 4.55 5.82 -21.29
C LEU A 17 3.52 6.11 -20.18
N VAL A 18 3.50 5.25 -19.15
CA VAL A 18 2.54 5.30 -18.04
C VAL A 18 3.04 6.14 -16.86
N LEU A 19 4.32 6.03 -16.51
CA LEU A 19 4.95 6.89 -15.51
C LEU A 19 6.02 7.74 -16.19
N ARG A 20 6.05 9.04 -15.84
CA ARG A 20 6.89 10.05 -16.47
C ARG A 20 7.58 10.87 -15.41
N ASP A 21 8.90 10.72 -15.28
CA ASP A 21 9.72 11.54 -14.38
C ASP A 21 9.13 11.65 -12.95
N ILE A 22 8.78 10.50 -12.37
CA ILE A 22 8.27 10.46 -10.99
C ILE A 22 9.41 10.69 -10.00
N ASN A 23 9.22 11.69 -9.16
CA ASN A 23 10.12 12.03 -8.06
C ASN A 23 9.32 12.10 -6.77
N MET A 24 9.68 11.28 -5.76
CA MET A 24 9.06 11.30 -4.43
C MET A 24 9.98 10.71 -3.37
N GLU A 25 9.71 11.09 -2.14
CA GLU A 25 10.35 10.51 -0.95
C GLU A 25 9.27 10.09 0.04
N VAL A 26 9.59 9.14 0.91
CA VAL A 26 8.73 8.73 2.04
C VAL A 26 9.59 8.66 3.28
N GLU A 27 9.23 9.40 4.31
CA GLU A 27 9.90 9.37 5.60
C GLU A 27 9.44 8.18 6.44
N LYS A 28 10.30 7.72 7.35
CA LYS A 28 9.91 6.65 8.28
C LYS A 28 8.77 7.12 9.19
N GLY A 29 7.70 6.32 9.25
CA GLY A 29 6.49 6.63 10.01
C GLY A 29 5.51 7.56 9.28
N GLU A 30 5.83 8.00 8.06
CA GLU A 30 4.96 8.87 7.25
C GLU A 30 3.86 8.06 6.56
N VAL A 31 2.66 8.62 6.51
CA VAL A 31 1.53 8.14 5.70
C VAL A 31 1.39 9.03 4.47
N VAL A 32 1.81 8.53 3.31
CA VAL A 32 1.65 9.20 2.03
C VAL A 32 0.47 8.63 1.28
N THR A 33 -0.53 9.46 0.97
CA THR A 33 -1.67 9.02 0.15
C THR A 33 -1.55 9.56 -1.27
N ILE A 34 -1.80 8.69 -2.25
CA ILE A 34 -1.79 9.02 -3.67
C ILE A 34 -3.22 9.00 -4.19
N ILE A 35 -3.70 10.16 -4.62
CA ILE A 35 -5.03 10.35 -5.24
C ILE A 35 -4.87 10.73 -6.71
N GLY A 36 -5.95 10.63 -7.48
CA GLY A 36 -5.96 10.99 -8.89
C GLY A 36 -6.92 10.15 -9.73
N SER A 37 -7.15 10.54 -10.97
CA SER A 37 -8.08 9.88 -11.87
C SER A 37 -7.67 8.43 -12.18
N SER A 38 -8.66 7.61 -12.58
CA SER A 38 -8.39 6.25 -13.09
C SER A 38 -7.43 6.33 -14.28
N GLY A 39 -6.47 5.41 -14.34
CA GLY A 39 -5.45 5.38 -15.40
C GLY A 39 -4.33 6.42 -15.26
N SER A 40 -4.25 7.18 -14.17
CA SER A 40 -3.16 8.15 -13.96
C SER A 40 -1.80 7.53 -13.59
N GLY A 41 -1.71 6.21 -13.39
CA GLY A 41 -0.46 5.51 -13.11
C GLY A 41 -0.24 5.12 -11.64
N LYS A 42 -1.18 5.41 -10.72
CA LYS A 42 -1.04 5.18 -9.27
C LYS A 42 -0.65 3.75 -8.90
N SER A 43 -1.43 2.75 -9.34
CA SER A 43 -1.13 1.33 -9.09
C SER A 43 0.16 0.87 -9.76
N THR A 44 0.51 1.44 -10.93
CA THR A 44 1.78 1.17 -11.60
C THR A 44 2.95 1.68 -10.76
N LEU A 45 2.83 2.88 -10.18
CA LEU A 45 3.85 3.42 -9.27
C LEU A 45 4.04 2.51 -8.05
N LEU A 46 2.97 2.11 -7.36
CA LEU A 46 3.06 1.17 -6.24
C LEU A 46 3.71 -0.16 -6.62
N ARG A 47 3.38 -0.71 -7.78
CA ARG A 47 3.98 -1.94 -8.28
C ARG A 47 5.46 -1.79 -8.63
N CYS A 48 5.88 -0.62 -9.11
CA CYS A 48 7.30 -0.31 -9.27
C CYS A 48 8.00 -0.20 -7.91
N LEU A 49 7.38 0.44 -6.92
CA LEU A 49 7.93 0.53 -5.56
C LEU A 49 8.11 -0.84 -4.90
N ASN A 50 7.28 -1.83 -5.21
CA ASN A 50 7.42 -3.21 -4.70
C ASN A 50 8.21 -4.12 -5.66
N LEU A 51 8.71 -3.61 -6.79
CA LEU A 51 9.37 -4.38 -7.86
C LEU A 51 8.51 -5.53 -8.42
N LEU A 52 7.18 -5.41 -8.38
CA LEU A 52 6.26 -6.26 -9.15
C LEU A 52 6.23 -5.85 -10.62
N GLU A 53 6.51 -4.56 -10.89
CA GLU A 53 6.76 -4.02 -12.22
C GLU A 53 8.17 -3.42 -12.22
N GLU A 54 9.00 -3.86 -13.13
CA GLU A 54 10.34 -3.29 -13.30
C GLU A 54 10.23 -1.93 -13.99
N PRO A 55 10.80 -0.85 -13.41
CA PRO A 55 10.86 0.45 -14.06
C PRO A 55 11.61 0.39 -15.39
N THR A 56 11.25 1.27 -16.31
CA THR A 56 11.98 1.38 -17.60
C THR A 56 13.26 2.20 -17.44
N SER A 57 13.23 3.22 -16.57
CA SER A 57 14.38 4.05 -16.20
C SER A 57 14.13 4.72 -14.85
N GLY A 58 15.15 5.40 -14.34
CA GLY A 58 15.14 6.05 -13.03
C GLY A 58 15.71 5.17 -11.93
N GLU A 59 15.55 5.61 -10.70
CA GLU A 59 16.16 4.97 -9.53
C GLU A 59 15.14 4.87 -8.40
N ILE A 60 15.23 3.79 -7.62
CA ILE A 60 14.46 3.62 -6.37
C ILE A 60 15.46 3.27 -5.27
N TYR A 61 15.46 4.05 -4.21
CA TYR A 61 16.29 3.83 -3.04
C TYR A 61 15.47 3.37 -1.85
N TYR A 62 15.95 2.36 -1.16
CA TYR A 62 15.46 1.93 0.13
C TYR A 62 16.60 2.00 1.15
N LYS A 63 16.43 2.81 2.21
CA LYS A 63 17.49 3.06 3.20
C LYS A 63 18.83 3.45 2.55
N ASP A 64 18.78 4.35 1.57
CA ASP A 64 19.91 4.86 0.78
C ASP A 64 20.59 3.86 -0.17
N GLU A 65 20.11 2.62 -0.28
CA GLU A 65 20.60 1.64 -1.25
C GLU A 65 19.68 1.61 -2.50
N ASN A 66 20.28 1.65 -3.70
CA ASN A 66 19.52 1.55 -4.94
C ASN A 66 19.06 0.10 -5.17
N ILE A 67 17.74 -0.14 -5.05
CA ILE A 67 17.16 -1.49 -5.15
C ILE A 67 17.06 -2.02 -6.59
N LEU A 68 17.35 -1.17 -7.58
CA LEU A 68 17.38 -1.56 -9.01
C LEU A 68 18.74 -2.09 -9.44
N ASP A 69 19.76 -2.00 -8.58
CA ASP A 69 21.08 -2.58 -8.86
C ASP A 69 20.97 -4.11 -8.96
N HIS A 70 21.61 -4.69 -9.98
CA HIS A 70 21.60 -6.13 -10.24
C HIS A 70 22.11 -6.99 -9.06
N SER A 71 22.92 -6.41 -8.18
CA SER A 71 23.45 -7.07 -6.99
C SER A 71 22.51 -7.06 -5.80
N TYR A 72 21.41 -6.28 -5.85
CA TYR A 72 20.50 -6.12 -4.72
C TYR A 72 19.54 -7.32 -4.59
N ASP A 73 19.40 -7.83 -3.38
CA ASP A 73 18.46 -8.94 -3.11
C ASP A 73 17.00 -8.46 -3.05
N GLN A 74 16.34 -8.50 -4.21
CA GLN A 74 14.94 -8.11 -4.35
C GLN A 74 13.98 -8.95 -3.48
N ARG A 75 14.35 -10.18 -3.13
CA ARG A 75 13.52 -11.03 -2.25
C ARG A 75 13.52 -10.49 -0.83
N THR A 76 14.69 -10.15 -0.31
CA THR A 76 14.83 -9.48 0.98
C THR A 76 14.13 -8.14 0.98
N TYR A 77 14.28 -7.33 -0.06
CA TYR A 77 13.55 -6.06 -0.20
C TYR A 77 12.03 -6.23 -0.06
N ARG A 78 11.44 -7.17 -0.81
CA ARG A 78 9.99 -7.42 -0.76
C ARG A 78 9.50 -7.95 0.59
N SER A 79 10.37 -8.45 1.45
CA SER A 79 10.00 -8.80 2.83
C SER A 79 9.88 -7.56 3.73
N HIS A 80 10.63 -6.48 3.43
CA HIS A 80 10.59 -5.22 4.14
C HIS A 80 9.57 -4.22 3.61
N VAL A 81 9.18 -4.35 2.33
CA VAL A 81 8.18 -3.50 1.69
C VAL A 81 6.99 -4.36 1.29
N GLY A 82 6.04 -4.47 2.22
CA GLY A 82 4.83 -5.28 2.05
C GLY A 82 3.84 -4.62 1.11
N MET A 83 2.99 -5.42 0.44
CA MET A 83 1.94 -4.91 -0.44
C MET A 83 0.60 -5.56 -0.13
N VAL A 84 -0.42 -4.72 0.00
CA VAL A 84 -1.83 -5.10 0.17
C VAL A 84 -2.57 -4.71 -1.11
N PHE A 85 -3.18 -5.70 -1.75
CA PHE A 85 -3.81 -5.56 -3.07
C PHE A 85 -5.32 -5.34 -2.96
N GLN A 86 -5.91 -4.75 -3.98
CA GLN A 86 -7.34 -4.63 -4.17
C GLN A 86 -8.07 -5.99 -4.11
N ASN A 87 -7.51 -7.04 -4.72
CA ASN A 87 -8.12 -8.37 -4.84
C ASN A 87 -7.69 -9.36 -3.74
N PHE A 88 -7.28 -8.90 -2.55
CA PHE A 88 -6.87 -9.68 -1.38
C PHE A 88 -5.71 -10.67 -1.61
N ASN A 89 -5.68 -11.38 -2.71
CA ASN A 89 -4.66 -12.37 -3.13
C ASN A 89 -4.35 -13.43 -2.04
N LEU A 90 -5.39 -13.90 -1.32
CA LEU A 90 -5.25 -14.98 -0.35
C LEU A 90 -5.10 -16.34 -1.04
N PHE A 91 -4.31 -17.22 -0.44
CA PHE A 91 -4.17 -18.61 -0.90
C PHE A 91 -5.44 -19.40 -0.57
N ASN A 92 -6.25 -19.73 -1.59
CA ASN A 92 -7.54 -20.39 -1.41
C ASN A 92 -7.44 -21.83 -0.88
N ASN A 93 -6.29 -22.50 -1.08
CA ASN A 93 -6.01 -23.85 -0.59
C ASN A 93 -5.53 -23.86 0.88
N LYS A 94 -5.35 -22.70 1.51
CA LYS A 94 -4.92 -22.53 2.89
C LYS A 94 -6.01 -21.87 3.74
N ASN A 95 -6.02 -22.19 5.05
CA ASN A 95 -6.85 -21.46 6.00
C ASN A 95 -6.25 -20.07 6.30
N ILE A 96 -6.96 -19.27 7.11
CA ILE A 96 -6.57 -17.89 7.43
C ILE A 96 -5.24 -17.83 8.20
N LEU A 97 -5.06 -18.73 9.18
CA LEU A 97 -3.80 -18.81 9.93
C LEU A 97 -2.63 -19.17 9.02
N GLU A 98 -2.79 -20.19 8.19
CA GLU A 98 -1.75 -20.63 7.23
C GLU A 98 -1.40 -19.55 6.21
N ASN A 99 -2.37 -18.72 5.79
CA ASN A 99 -2.11 -17.55 4.94
C ASN A 99 -1.12 -16.57 5.58
N CYS A 100 -1.25 -16.35 6.89
CA CYS A 100 -0.38 -15.44 7.64
C CYS A 100 0.97 -16.07 8.01
N MET A 101 1.07 -17.39 8.07
CA MET A 101 2.30 -18.12 8.45
C MET A 101 3.25 -18.33 7.26
N ILE A 102 2.71 -18.61 6.08
CA ILE A 102 3.51 -19.15 4.95
C ILE A 102 4.69 -18.24 4.55
N GLY A 103 4.52 -16.92 4.54
CA GLY A 103 5.59 -15.97 4.23
C GLY A 103 6.72 -16.04 5.24
N GLN A 104 6.38 -16.09 6.52
CA GLN A 104 7.33 -16.16 7.60
C GLN A 104 8.18 -17.46 7.55
N GLU A 105 7.53 -18.60 7.28
CA GLU A 105 8.23 -19.89 7.18
C GLU A 105 9.11 -19.98 5.92
N LYS A 106 8.60 -19.53 4.76
CA LYS A 106 9.25 -19.72 3.45
C LYS A 106 10.26 -18.62 3.09
N VAL A 107 10.08 -17.42 3.59
CA VAL A 107 10.93 -16.26 3.26
C VAL A 107 11.84 -15.91 4.42
N LEU A 108 11.29 -15.81 5.64
CA LEU A 108 12.06 -15.40 6.82
C LEU A 108 12.70 -16.60 7.55
N GLY A 109 12.39 -17.86 7.16
CA GLY A 109 12.96 -19.05 7.78
C GLY A 109 12.54 -19.28 9.25
N LYS A 110 11.44 -18.63 9.69
CA LYS A 110 10.94 -18.79 11.06
C LYS A 110 10.42 -20.22 11.29
N SER A 111 10.53 -20.69 12.52
CA SER A 111 9.88 -21.93 12.95
C SER A 111 8.37 -21.82 12.83
N LYS A 112 7.69 -22.96 12.77
CA LYS A 112 6.22 -23.00 12.70
C LYS A 112 5.56 -22.39 13.95
N GLU A 113 6.18 -22.58 15.09
CA GLU A 113 5.73 -22.06 16.39
C GLU A 113 5.83 -20.53 16.43
N GLU A 114 6.97 -19.95 16.01
CA GLU A 114 7.17 -18.49 15.93
C GLU A 114 6.23 -17.86 14.89
N ALA A 115 6.12 -18.47 13.71
CA ALA A 115 5.22 -17.99 12.66
C ALA A 115 3.76 -18.00 13.11
N LYS A 116 3.34 -19.06 13.84
CA LYS A 116 2.00 -19.17 14.41
C LYS A 116 1.74 -18.08 15.48
N ALA A 117 2.67 -17.87 16.40
CA ALA A 117 2.53 -16.85 17.45
C ALA A 117 2.37 -15.45 16.84
N THR A 118 3.22 -15.10 15.86
CA THR A 118 3.15 -13.83 15.14
C THR A 118 1.83 -13.69 14.37
N ALA A 119 1.40 -14.75 13.66
CA ALA A 119 0.16 -14.75 12.90
C ALA A 119 -1.07 -14.55 13.80
N LEU A 120 -1.14 -15.21 14.96
CA LEU A 120 -2.22 -15.05 15.92
C LEU A 120 -2.29 -13.61 16.45
N LYS A 121 -1.14 -13.01 16.80
CA LYS A 121 -1.05 -11.61 17.24
C LYS A 121 -1.66 -10.65 16.21
N TYR A 122 -1.25 -10.75 14.95
CA TYR A 122 -1.75 -9.83 13.91
C TYR A 122 -3.19 -10.14 13.49
N LEU A 123 -3.62 -11.39 13.48
CA LEU A 123 -5.03 -11.73 13.24
C LEU A 123 -5.94 -11.22 14.35
N GLU A 124 -5.49 -11.20 15.61
CA GLU A 124 -6.20 -10.59 16.71
C GLU A 124 -6.31 -9.07 16.54
N SER A 125 -5.21 -8.39 16.19
CA SER A 125 -5.18 -6.93 16.00
C SER A 125 -6.09 -6.42 14.88
N VAL A 126 -6.44 -7.27 13.91
CA VAL A 126 -7.39 -6.95 12.84
C VAL A 126 -8.77 -7.59 13.05
N GLY A 127 -9.06 -8.12 14.24
CA GLY A 127 -10.37 -8.71 14.60
C GLY A 127 -10.70 -10.03 13.90
N MET A 128 -9.68 -10.82 13.51
CA MET A 128 -9.85 -12.06 12.76
C MET A 128 -9.48 -13.33 13.54
N ALA A 129 -9.24 -13.21 14.85
CA ALA A 129 -8.83 -14.34 15.71
C ALA A 129 -9.81 -15.53 15.69
N GLN A 130 -11.10 -15.28 15.61
CA GLN A 130 -12.14 -16.34 15.57
C GLN A 130 -12.22 -17.09 14.24
N TYR A 131 -11.59 -16.58 13.17
CA TYR A 131 -11.66 -17.15 11.83
C TYR A 131 -10.39 -17.90 11.42
N ILE A 132 -9.46 -18.18 12.33
CA ILE A 132 -8.14 -18.75 12.02
C ILE A 132 -8.18 -20.08 11.23
N ASN A 133 -9.23 -20.88 11.46
CA ASN A 133 -9.43 -22.18 10.78
C ASN A 133 -10.30 -22.07 9.52
N ALA A 134 -10.92 -20.92 9.26
CA ALA A 134 -11.74 -20.71 8.08
C ALA A 134 -10.87 -20.64 6.81
N LYS A 135 -11.47 -20.98 5.67
CA LYS A 135 -10.88 -20.74 4.34
C LYS A 135 -11.31 -19.37 3.80
N PRO A 136 -10.56 -18.76 2.87
CA PRO A 136 -10.94 -17.47 2.26
C PRO A 136 -12.36 -17.46 1.67
N SER A 137 -12.86 -18.60 1.16
CA SER A 137 -14.22 -18.70 0.62
C SER A 137 -15.34 -18.62 1.67
N GLN A 138 -15.01 -18.67 2.96
CA GLN A 138 -15.98 -18.73 4.06
C GLN A 138 -16.10 -17.36 4.79
N ILE A 139 -15.40 -16.33 4.32
CA ILE A 139 -15.36 -15.01 4.95
C ILE A 139 -15.70 -13.91 3.94
N SER A 140 -16.20 -12.77 4.45
CA SER A 140 -16.60 -11.61 3.64
C SER A 140 -15.41 -10.92 2.95
N GLY A 141 -15.68 -9.99 2.02
CA GLY A 141 -14.67 -9.18 1.36
C GLY A 141 -13.83 -8.36 2.34
N GLY A 142 -14.45 -7.63 3.25
CA GLY A 142 -13.78 -6.85 4.29
C GLY A 142 -12.94 -7.73 5.23
N GLN A 143 -13.45 -8.92 5.58
CA GLN A 143 -12.68 -9.90 6.37
C GLN A 143 -11.45 -10.40 5.60
N LYS A 144 -11.58 -10.70 4.29
CA LYS A 144 -10.43 -11.08 3.44
C LYS A 144 -9.38 -9.98 3.41
N GLN A 145 -9.79 -8.73 3.29
CA GLN A 145 -8.88 -7.60 3.27
C GLN A 145 -8.13 -7.43 4.59
N ARG A 146 -8.82 -7.54 5.72
CA ARG A 146 -8.17 -7.51 7.03
C ARG A 146 -7.16 -8.66 7.22
N VAL A 147 -7.46 -9.85 6.70
CA VAL A 147 -6.50 -10.96 6.66
C VAL A 147 -5.32 -10.65 5.76
N ALA A 148 -5.53 -10.02 4.59
CA ALA A 148 -4.44 -9.64 3.69
C ALA A 148 -3.50 -8.61 4.36
N ILE A 149 -4.05 -7.67 5.13
CA ILE A 149 -3.28 -6.72 5.96
C ILE A 149 -2.48 -7.48 7.03
N ALA A 150 -3.13 -8.37 7.81
CA ALA A 150 -2.45 -9.17 8.83
C ALA A 150 -1.32 -10.03 8.23
N ARG A 151 -1.54 -10.64 7.07
CA ARG A 151 -0.52 -11.40 6.34
C ARG A 151 0.69 -10.54 5.98
N ALA A 152 0.48 -9.32 5.50
CA ALA A 152 1.55 -8.38 5.19
C ALA A 152 2.32 -7.98 6.47
N LEU A 153 1.63 -7.67 7.56
CA LEU A 153 2.22 -7.35 8.86
C LEU A 153 3.04 -8.49 9.47
N CYS A 154 2.68 -9.76 9.18
CA CYS A 154 3.43 -10.92 9.64
C CYS A 154 4.87 -11.01 9.11
N MET A 155 5.17 -10.29 8.05
CA MET A 155 6.53 -10.18 7.50
C MET A 155 7.38 -9.15 8.24
N ASP A 156 6.81 -8.41 9.20
CA ASP A 156 7.45 -7.31 9.95
C ASP A 156 8.03 -6.23 9.00
N PRO A 157 7.20 -5.67 8.10
CA PRO A 157 7.68 -4.76 7.08
C PRO A 157 8.00 -3.36 7.64
N ASP A 158 8.97 -2.69 7.04
CA ASP A 158 9.26 -1.27 7.30
C ASP A 158 8.25 -0.33 6.62
N VAL A 159 7.68 -0.76 5.48
CA VAL A 159 6.72 0.01 4.67
C VAL A 159 5.59 -0.89 4.21
N LEU A 160 4.36 -0.41 4.28
CA LEU A 160 3.19 -1.03 3.67
C LEU A 160 2.66 -0.19 2.50
N LEU A 161 2.53 -0.83 1.36
CA LEU A 161 1.92 -0.27 0.15
C LEU A 161 0.48 -0.80 0.03
N PHE A 162 -0.50 0.10 -0.15
CA PHE A 162 -1.91 -0.25 -0.31
C PHE A 162 -2.41 0.18 -1.69
N ASP A 163 -2.78 -0.80 -2.53
CA ASP A 163 -3.34 -0.56 -3.87
C ASP A 163 -4.86 -0.67 -3.83
N GLU A 164 -5.55 0.46 -3.64
CA GLU A 164 -7.01 0.59 -3.57
C GLU A 164 -7.66 -0.46 -2.64
N PRO A 165 -7.32 -0.50 -1.35
CA PRO A 165 -7.66 -1.61 -0.44
C PRO A 165 -9.17 -1.76 -0.18
N THR A 166 -9.99 -0.77 -0.53
CA THR A 166 -11.44 -0.76 -0.28
C THR A 166 -12.28 -0.92 -1.56
N SER A 167 -11.69 -0.77 -2.75
CA SER A 167 -12.45 -0.68 -4.00
C SER A 167 -13.18 -1.97 -4.43
N ALA A 168 -12.79 -3.13 -3.87
CA ALA A 168 -13.47 -4.41 -4.11
C ALA A 168 -14.43 -4.81 -2.96
N LEU A 169 -14.77 -3.88 -2.06
CA LEU A 169 -15.57 -4.13 -0.88
C LEU A 169 -16.98 -3.56 -1.00
N ASP A 170 -17.92 -4.21 -0.30
CA ASP A 170 -19.23 -3.65 -0.06
C ASP A 170 -19.12 -2.39 0.84
N PRO A 171 -19.90 -1.33 0.58
CA PRO A 171 -19.81 -0.07 1.35
C PRO A 171 -19.89 -0.25 2.88
N GLU A 172 -20.69 -1.22 3.34
CA GLU A 172 -20.88 -1.53 4.77
C GLU A 172 -19.60 -2.04 5.45
N THR A 173 -18.64 -2.60 4.68
CA THR A 173 -17.41 -3.20 5.21
C THR A 173 -16.17 -2.32 5.01
N VAL A 174 -16.28 -1.22 4.28
CA VAL A 174 -15.19 -0.27 4.01
C VAL A 174 -14.65 0.31 5.32
N GLY A 175 -15.55 0.76 6.22
CA GLY A 175 -15.18 1.37 7.50
C GLY A 175 -14.26 0.49 8.33
N GLU A 176 -14.55 -0.82 8.45
CA GLU A 176 -13.74 -1.76 9.22
C GLU A 176 -12.29 -1.87 8.72
N VAL A 177 -12.08 -1.75 7.42
CA VAL A 177 -10.73 -1.79 6.81
C VAL A 177 -10.01 -0.46 7.03
N LEU A 178 -10.70 0.66 6.87
CA LEU A 178 -10.14 2.00 7.14
C LEU A 178 -9.77 2.18 8.61
N ASP A 179 -10.54 1.62 9.54
CA ASP A 179 -10.22 1.64 10.98
C ASP A 179 -8.90 0.89 11.28
N VAL A 180 -8.71 -0.28 10.65
CA VAL A 180 -7.44 -1.02 10.76
C VAL A 180 -6.28 -0.17 10.21
N MET A 181 -6.42 0.43 9.02
CA MET A 181 -5.39 1.29 8.43
C MET A 181 -5.09 2.53 9.28
N THR A 182 -6.13 3.15 9.84
CA THR A 182 -5.99 4.29 10.77
C THR A 182 -5.23 3.88 12.04
N SER A 183 -5.49 2.70 12.56
CA SER A 183 -4.78 2.16 13.73
C SER A 183 -3.30 1.92 13.41
N LEU A 184 -2.98 1.43 12.21
CA LEU A 184 -1.60 1.26 11.74
C LEU A 184 -0.88 2.61 11.61
N ALA A 185 -1.52 3.62 11.03
CA ALA A 185 -0.99 4.98 10.96
C ALA A 185 -0.64 5.52 12.35
N LYS A 186 -1.58 5.43 13.30
CA LYS A 186 -1.37 5.85 14.70
C LYS A 186 -0.25 5.10 15.41
N SER A 187 0.04 3.85 14.99
CA SER A 187 1.16 3.07 15.54
C SER A 187 2.53 3.46 14.95
N GLY A 188 2.58 4.40 14.01
CA GLY A 188 3.80 4.85 13.33
C GLY A 188 4.25 3.96 12.17
N MET A 189 3.34 3.15 11.61
CA MET A 189 3.63 2.37 10.39
C MET A 189 3.82 3.30 9.20
N THR A 190 4.92 3.13 8.47
CA THR A 190 5.13 3.84 7.20
C THR A 190 4.21 3.28 6.14
N MET A 191 3.41 4.12 5.49
CA MET A 191 2.43 3.67 4.51
C MET A 191 2.44 4.53 3.24
N VAL A 192 2.30 3.87 2.07
CA VAL A 192 1.95 4.54 0.81
C VAL A 192 0.62 3.96 0.35
N VAL A 193 -0.40 4.80 0.26
CA VAL A 193 -1.78 4.37 0.07
C VAL A 193 -2.36 4.98 -1.21
N VAL A 194 -2.70 4.15 -2.18
CA VAL A 194 -3.57 4.55 -3.31
C VAL A 194 -5.01 4.32 -2.89
N THR A 195 -5.83 5.36 -2.89
CA THR A 195 -7.23 5.25 -2.47
C THR A 195 -8.13 6.27 -3.16
N HIS A 196 -9.43 5.98 -3.18
CA HIS A 196 -10.52 6.88 -3.52
C HIS A 196 -11.29 7.37 -2.28
N GLU A 197 -10.88 6.95 -1.08
CA GLU A 197 -11.46 7.38 0.20
C GLU A 197 -10.88 8.73 0.59
N MET A 198 -11.56 9.82 0.21
CA MET A 198 -11.03 11.17 0.41
C MET A 198 -10.99 11.59 1.87
N ASP A 199 -11.92 11.11 2.70
CA ASP A 199 -11.91 11.36 4.14
C ASP A 199 -10.69 10.71 4.80
N PHE A 200 -10.34 9.47 4.42
CA PHE A 200 -9.11 8.82 4.87
C PHE A 200 -7.87 9.63 4.45
N ALA A 201 -7.80 10.06 3.18
CA ALA A 201 -6.68 10.86 2.68
C ALA A 201 -6.55 12.19 3.43
N ARG A 202 -7.68 12.83 3.81
CA ARG A 202 -7.68 14.09 4.55
C ARG A 202 -7.30 13.91 6.02
N ASP A 203 -7.84 12.88 6.69
CA ASP A 203 -7.82 12.79 8.14
C ASP A 203 -6.66 11.93 8.69
N VAL A 204 -6.07 11.06 7.87
CA VAL A 204 -5.05 10.09 8.30
C VAL A 204 -3.68 10.32 7.68
N SER A 205 -3.61 10.96 6.51
CA SER A 205 -2.33 11.15 5.82
C SER A 205 -1.51 12.30 6.42
N ASP A 206 -0.19 12.16 6.35
CA ASP A 206 0.74 13.27 6.61
C ASP A 206 0.95 14.10 5.34
N ARG A 207 0.88 13.44 4.17
CA ARG A 207 1.04 14.07 2.86
C ARG A 207 0.17 13.41 1.80
N VAL A 208 -0.35 14.23 0.90
CA VAL A 208 -1.18 13.77 -0.23
C VAL A 208 -0.50 14.15 -1.54
N LEU A 209 -0.37 13.17 -2.43
CA LEU A 209 0.14 13.34 -3.79
C LEU A 209 -1.03 13.25 -4.77
N PHE A 210 -1.19 14.24 -5.63
CA PHE A 210 -2.14 14.17 -6.74
C PHE A 210 -1.42 13.76 -8.03
N MET A 211 -1.84 12.63 -8.60
CA MET A 211 -1.31 12.13 -9.88
C MET A 211 -2.29 12.32 -11.02
N ASP A 212 -1.81 12.85 -12.13
CA ASP A 212 -2.53 12.92 -13.41
C ASP A 212 -1.59 12.63 -14.58
N LYS A 213 -2.05 11.84 -15.56
CA LYS A 213 -1.33 11.51 -16.79
C LYS A 213 0.11 11.04 -16.59
N GLY A 214 0.35 10.27 -15.55
CA GLY A 214 1.65 9.64 -15.27
C GLY A 214 2.67 10.51 -14.55
N ILE A 215 2.28 11.68 -14.05
CA ILE A 215 3.15 12.58 -13.26
C ILE A 215 2.51 12.90 -11.90
N ILE A 216 3.33 13.25 -10.92
CA ILE A 216 2.89 13.87 -9.67
C ILE A 216 2.74 15.36 -9.94
N LEU A 217 1.49 15.83 -10.07
CA LEU A 217 1.20 17.23 -10.34
C LEU A 217 1.30 18.10 -9.09
N GLU A 218 0.93 17.56 -7.95
CA GLU A 218 0.89 18.31 -6.70
C GLU A 218 1.21 17.39 -5.51
N SER A 219 1.96 17.92 -4.55
CA SER A 219 2.32 17.25 -3.30
C SER A 219 2.18 18.26 -2.17
N ASN A 220 1.25 18.02 -1.25
CA ASN A 220 0.96 18.94 -0.15
C ASN A 220 0.54 18.19 1.12
N SER A 221 0.50 18.92 2.26
CA SER A 221 -0.23 18.47 3.43
C SER A 221 -1.72 18.25 3.10
N PRO A 222 -2.43 17.35 3.80
CA PRO A 222 -3.86 17.14 3.55
C PRO A 222 -4.66 18.45 3.56
N ARG A 223 -4.41 19.29 4.55
CA ARG A 223 -5.09 20.60 4.65
C ARG A 223 -4.92 21.46 3.39
N GLU A 224 -3.68 21.65 2.94
CA GLU A 224 -3.38 22.41 1.73
C GLU A 224 -3.99 21.78 0.48
N MET A 225 -3.91 20.44 0.37
CA MET A 225 -4.43 19.70 -0.77
C MET A 225 -5.95 19.83 -0.91
N PHE A 226 -6.69 19.75 0.21
CA PHE A 226 -8.16 19.74 0.17
C PHE A 226 -8.79 21.13 0.30
N GLU A 227 -8.16 22.07 1.03
CA GLU A 227 -8.71 23.42 1.21
C GLU A 227 -8.22 24.43 0.16
N ASN A 228 -6.98 24.27 -0.33
CA ASN A 228 -6.33 25.24 -1.21
C ASN A 228 -5.44 24.59 -2.28
N PRO A 229 -5.96 23.67 -3.10
CA PRO A 229 -5.19 23.02 -4.16
C PRO A 229 -4.73 24.07 -5.19
N LYS A 230 -3.45 23.99 -5.59
CA LYS A 230 -2.81 25.00 -6.46
C LYS A 230 -3.05 24.75 -7.94
N HIS A 231 -3.04 23.48 -8.35
CA HIS A 231 -3.23 23.11 -9.73
C HIS A 231 -4.71 23.04 -10.12
N GLU A 232 -5.07 23.62 -11.28
CA GLU A 232 -6.43 23.60 -11.82
C GLU A 232 -6.97 22.15 -11.93
N ARG A 233 -6.13 21.20 -12.37
CA ARG A 233 -6.52 19.78 -12.47
C ARG A 233 -6.80 19.15 -11.10
N THR A 234 -6.04 19.52 -10.08
CA THR A 234 -6.30 19.08 -8.69
C THR A 234 -7.64 19.64 -8.21
N GLN A 235 -7.90 20.92 -8.46
CA GLN A 235 -9.18 21.58 -8.12
C GLN A 235 -10.37 20.92 -8.82
N GLU A 236 -10.26 20.65 -10.13
CA GLU A 236 -11.31 19.94 -10.89
C GLU A 236 -11.58 18.54 -10.36
N PHE A 237 -10.51 17.80 -10.00
CA PHE A 237 -10.66 16.46 -9.45
C PHE A 237 -11.34 16.50 -8.09
N LEU A 238 -10.86 17.33 -7.17
CA LEU A 238 -11.37 17.40 -5.79
C LEU A 238 -12.77 18.01 -5.71
N ARG A 239 -13.16 18.92 -6.62
CA ARG A 239 -14.51 19.50 -6.67
C ARG A 239 -15.60 18.42 -6.71
N ARG A 240 -15.34 17.28 -7.34
CA ARG A 240 -16.30 16.17 -7.44
C ARG A 240 -16.56 15.46 -6.09
N PHE A 241 -15.67 15.63 -5.13
CA PHE A 241 -15.74 15.00 -3.81
C PHE A 241 -16.10 16.01 -2.69
N LEU A 242 -15.89 17.32 -2.93
CA LEU A 242 -16.14 18.37 -1.94
C LEU A 242 -17.54 18.99 -2.07
N THR A 243 -18.31 18.62 -3.08
CA THR A 243 -19.67 19.18 -3.36
C THR A 243 -20.80 18.35 -2.76
N ASN A 244 -20.52 17.45 -1.82
CA ASN A 244 -21.54 16.69 -1.08
C ASN A 244 -21.60 17.12 0.38
#